data_d94553de73ca409781f9a0d59d2200b7
#
_entry.id   d94553de73ca409781f9a0d59d2200b7
#
_cell.length_a   1.000
_cell.length_b   1.000
_cell.length_c   1.000
_cell.angle_alpha   90.00
_cell.angle_beta   90.00
_cell.angle_gamma   90.00
#
_symmetry.space_group_name_H-M   'P 1'
#
loop_
_entity.id
_entity.type
_entity.pdbx_description
1 polymer ?
#
loop_
_entity_poly.entity_id
_entity_poly.type
_entity_poly.pdbx_seq_one_letter_code
_entity_poly.pdbx_strand_id
1 'polypeptide(L)'
;MVAALFIIDVQNDFTEGGALGVDGGAAVAAGISDYLRANPERYDVVIASRDWHDGDNSNGGHFATDAAPNFVDTWPVHCVAGTPGAEYHSALDTSLIGIQVRKGQGVPAYSIFEGTTDDGETVPAVLDRLRVDTIDVVGLATDYCVLASALDAAGSGRHVSVLTGLVAGVAPDSSDAALATMAQTGITLVSSEA
;
A
#
# COMPACT_ATOMS: atom_id res chain seq x y z
N MET A 1 8.73 -17.94 -13.54
CA MET A 1 7.64 -17.36 -12.74
C MET A 1 7.85 -15.87 -12.77
N VAL A 2 6.84 -15.10 -13.07
CA VAL A 2 6.91 -13.64 -13.08
C VAL A 2 6.59 -13.13 -11.68
N ALA A 3 7.51 -12.35 -11.11
CA ALA A 3 7.42 -11.84 -9.75
C ALA A 3 7.12 -10.33 -9.74
N ALA A 4 6.16 -9.91 -8.94
CA ALA A 4 5.86 -8.50 -8.71
C ALA A 4 6.16 -8.11 -7.26
N LEU A 5 6.56 -6.86 -7.04
CA LEU A 5 6.52 -6.21 -5.74
C LEU A 5 5.37 -5.21 -5.72
N PHE A 6 4.52 -5.29 -4.70
CA PHE A 6 3.54 -4.27 -4.37
C PHE A 6 4.10 -3.35 -3.29
N ILE A 7 4.19 -2.06 -3.58
CA ILE A 7 4.53 -1.01 -2.61
C ILE A 7 3.23 -0.26 -2.29
N ILE A 8 2.72 -0.45 -1.08
CA ILE A 8 1.42 0.06 -0.67
C ILE A 8 1.56 1.39 0.05
N ASP A 9 1.04 2.45 -0.55
CA ASP A 9 0.74 3.76 0.03
C ASP A 9 1.87 4.38 0.87
N VAL A 10 3.11 4.32 0.39
CA VAL A 10 4.27 4.91 1.08
C VAL A 10 4.31 6.43 0.80
N GLN A 11 3.31 7.15 1.34
CA GLN A 11 3.03 8.56 1.10
C GLN A 11 3.35 9.42 2.33
N ASN A 12 3.57 10.73 2.10
CA ASN A 12 3.92 11.65 3.18
C ASN A 12 2.86 11.72 4.29
N ASP A 13 1.56 11.65 3.95
CA ASP A 13 0.49 11.68 4.96
C ASP A 13 0.43 10.41 5.82
N PHE A 14 1.02 9.30 5.38
CA PHE A 14 1.11 8.05 6.12
C PHE A 14 2.46 7.82 6.81
N THR A 15 3.37 8.79 6.74
CA THR A 15 4.64 8.75 7.48
C THR A 15 4.63 9.74 8.64
N GLU A 16 5.63 9.71 9.49
CA GLU A 16 5.73 10.55 10.68
C GLU A 16 5.58 12.03 10.34
N GLY A 17 4.65 12.70 11.01
CA GLY A 17 4.31 14.11 10.77
C GLY A 17 3.24 14.36 9.72
N GLY A 18 2.78 13.34 9.02
CA GLY A 18 1.65 13.40 8.09
C GLY A 18 0.28 13.35 8.79
N ALA A 19 -0.79 13.51 8.04
CA ALA A 19 -2.16 13.57 8.55
C ALA A 19 -2.62 12.28 9.25
N LEU A 20 -2.12 11.13 8.83
CA LEU A 20 -2.33 9.80 9.39
C LEU A 20 -0.99 9.08 9.58
N GLY A 21 -0.03 9.77 10.19
CA GLY A 21 1.33 9.28 10.34
C GLY A 21 1.44 7.95 11.09
N VAL A 22 2.17 7.02 10.51
CA VAL A 22 2.51 5.72 11.07
C VAL A 22 3.96 5.76 11.57
N ASP A 23 4.18 5.36 12.81
CA ASP A 23 5.52 5.24 13.38
C ASP A 23 6.35 4.21 12.61
N GLY A 24 7.54 4.59 12.17
CA GLY A 24 8.39 3.75 11.32
C GLY A 24 8.12 3.87 9.82
N GLY A 25 7.14 4.68 9.38
CA GLY A 25 6.78 4.83 7.97
C GLY A 25 7.94 5.35 7.10
N ALA A 26 8.70 6.31 7.59
CA ALA A 26 9.88 6.83 6.88
C ALA A 26 11.00 5.77 6.79
N ALA A 27 11.16 4.93 7.81
CA ALA A 27 12.12 3.83 7.78
C ALA A 27 11.69 2.74 6.78
N VAL A 28 10.38 2.45 6.67
CA VAL A 28 9.83 1.55 5.63
C VAL A 28 10.15 2.11 4.25
N ALA A 29 9.93 3.40 3.99
CA ALA A 29 10.24 4.03 2.70
C ALA A 29 11.72 3.87 2.30
N ALA A 30 12.64 4.13 3.22
CA ALA A 30 14.08 3.93 3.02
C ALA A 30 14.43 2.45 2.82
N GLY A 31 13.91 1.58 3.69
CA GLY A 31 14.16 0.14 3.65
C GLY A 31 13.72 -0.51 2.34
N ILE A 32 12.55 -0.12 1.79
CA ILE A 32 12.09 -0.60 0.48
C ILE A 32 13.08 -0.20 -0.62
N SER A 33 13.55 1.04 -0.62
CA SER A 33 14.52 1.52 -1.60
C SER A 33 15.84 0.77 -1.53
N ASP A 34 16.33 0.54 -0.32
CA ASP A 34 17.59 -0.20 -0.10
C ASP A 34 17.42 -1.68 -0.49
N TYR A 35 16.30 -2.28 -0.14
CA TYR A 35 15.98 -3.66 -0.51
C TYR A 35 15.93 -3.85 -2.02
N LEU A 36 15.27 -2.96 -2.77
CA LEU A 36 15.21 -3.02 -4.23
C LEU A 36 16.59 -2.84 -4.87
N ARG A 37 17.41 -1.93 -4.36
CA ARG A 37 18.78 -1.73 -4.85
C ARG A 37 19.69 -2.93 -4.58
N ALA A 38 19.49 -3.60 -3.45
CA ALA A 38 20.24 -4.80 -3.09
C ALA A 38 19.79 -6.04 -3.91
N ASN A 39 18.56 -6.02 -4.45
CA ASN A 39 17.94 -7.14 -5.15
C ASN A 39 17.40 -6.72 -6.54
N PRO A 40 18.23 -6.19 -7.46
CA PRO A 40 17.76 -5.52 -8.67
C PRO A 40 17.07 -6.45 -9.68
N GLU A 41 17.29 -7.76 -9.58
CA GLU A 41 16.73 -8.76 -10.51
C GLU A 41 15.63 -9.64 -9.86
N ARG A 42 15.20 -9.28 -8.63
CA ARG A 42 14.24 -10.09 -7.88
C ARG A 42 12.83 -9.98 -8.44
N TYR A 43 12.45 -8.80 -8.95
CA TYR A 43 11.11 -8.54 -9.45
C TYR A 43 11.12 -8.16 -10.92
N ASP A 44 10.21 -8.75 -11.68
CA ASP A 44 9.99 -8.41 -13.08
C ASP A 44 9.23 -7.07 -13.20
N VAL A 45 8.46 -6.70 -12.17
CA VAL A 45 7.71 -5.44 -12.10
C VAL A 45 7.54 -4.97 -10.66
N VAL A 46 7.66 -3.66 -10.45
CA VAL A 46 7.31 -2.98 -9.19
C VAL A 46 6.07 -2.14 -9.42
N ILE A 47 5.02 -2.41 -8.66
CA ILE A 47 3.71 -1.72 -8.75
C ILE A 47 3.47 -1.00 -7.43
N ALA A 48 3.27 0.31 -7.46
CA ALA A 48 3.07 1.09 -6.26
C ALA A 48 1.71 1.79 -6.26
N SER A 49 1.01 1.74 -5.13
CA SER A 49 -0.25 2.46 -4.95
C SER A 49 -0.07 3.78 -4.23
N ARG A 50 -1.05 4.66 -4.45
CA ARG A 50 -1.28 5.88 -3.67
C ARG A 50 -2.78 6.07 -3.46
N ASP A 51 -3.15 6.48 -2.25
CA ASP A 51 -4.41 7.16 -2.03
C ASP A 51 -4.38 8.50 -2.77
N TRP A 52 -5.48 8.81 -3.47
CA TRP A 52 -5.57 9.98 -4.32
C TRP A 52 -6.96 10.59 -4.22
N HIS A 53 -7.30 11.07 -3.01
CA HIS A 53 -8.63 11.52 -2.66
C HIS A 53 -9.01 12.88 -3.25
N ASP A 54 -10.29 13.09 -3.50
CA ASP A 54 -10.80 14.40 -3.87
C ASP A 54 -10.73 15.35 -2.67
N GLY A 55 -10.33 16.59 -2.91
CA GLY A 55 -10.17 17.60 -1.85
C GLY A 55 -11.42 18.36 -1.46
N ASP A 56 -12.52 18.22 -2.22
CA ASP A 56 -13.71 19.05 -2.14
C ASP A 56 -14.98 18.29 -1.70
N ASN A 57 -14.85 17.00 -1.35
CA ASN A 57 -15.97 16.17 -0.92
C ASN A 57 -15.54 15.17 0.18
N SER A 58 -16.51 14.38 0.69
CA SER A 58 -16.25 13.40 1.75
C SER A 58 -15.65 12.08 1.25
N ASN A 59 -15.35 11.93 -0.04
CA ASN A 59 -14.92 10.67 -0.65
C ASN A 59 -15.83 9.50 -0.25
N GLY A 60 -17.14 9.66 -0.48
CA GLY A 60 -18.13 8.65 -0.15
C GLY A 60 -18.31 8.39 1.36
N GLY A 61 -17.97 9.36 2.20
CA GLY A 61 -18.02 9.25 3.66
C GLY A 61 -16.70 8.81 4.30
N HIS A 62 -15.64 8.66 3.52
CA HIS A 62 -14.32 8.32 4.02
C HIS A 62 -13.73 9.43 4.90
N PHE A 63 -13.90 10.68 4.50
CA PHE A 63 -13.51 11.83 5.30
C PHE A 63 -14.60 12.21 6.31
N ALA A 64 -14.20 12.40 7.56
CA ALA A 64 -15.06 12.97 8.59
C ALA A 64 -15.22 14.47 8.35
N THR A 65 -16.37 14.90 7.79
CA THR A 65 -16.65 16.32 7.49
C THR A 65 -17.47 17.01 8.55
N ASP A 66 -18.37 16.28 9.22
CA ASP A 66 -19.38 16.84 10.14
C ASP A 66 -19.14 16.48 11.61
N ALA A 67 -18.19 15.59 11.91
CA ALA A 67 -17.85 15.12 13.24
C ALA A 67 -16.36 14.77 13.33
N ALA A 68 -15.86 14.49 14.54
CA ALA A 68 -14.52 13.93 14.69
C ALA A 68 -14.46 12.54 14.03
N PRO A 69 -13.32 12.18 13.40
CA PRO A 69 -13.14 10.86 12.81
C PRO A 69 -13.19 9.77 13.90
N ASN A 70 -13.75 8.62 13.56
CA ASN A 70 -13.82 7.49 14.50
C ASN A 70 -12.64 6.51 14.33
N PHE A 71 -11.79 6.72 13.32
CA PHE A 71 -10.61 5.90 13.01
C PHE A 71 -10.91 4.41 12.76
N VAL A 72 -12.11 4.11 12.30
CA VAL A 72 -12.55 2.78 11.88
C VAL A 72 -13.00 2.81 10.42
N ASP A 73 -13.92 3.71 10.10
CA ASP A 73 -14.49 3.91 8.77
C ASP A 73 -14.51 5.39 8.34
N THR A 74 -14.21 6.32 9.26
CA THR A 74 -14.08 7.75 8.97
C THR A 74 -12.73 8.29 9.45
N TRP A 75 -12.08 9.07 8.59
CA TRP A 75 -10.71 9.52 8.74
C TRP A 75 -10.59 11.05 8.65
N PRO A 76 -9.56 11.66 9.23
CA PRO A 76 -9.21 13.04 8.90
C PRO A 76 -8.88 13.15 7.41
N VAL A 77 -8.95 14.36 6.86
CA VAL A 77 -8.54 14.64 5.48
C VAL A 77 -7.07 14.27 5.29
N HIS A 78 -6.77 13.43 4.31
CA HIS A 78 -5.43 12.95 3.99
C HIS A 78 -5.30 12.64 2.50
N CYS A 79 -4.09 12.54 2.01
CA CYS A 79 -3.74 12.13 0.63
C CYS A 79 -4.59 12.81 -0.46
N VAL A 80 -4.86 14.11 -0.26
CA VAL A 80 -5.63 14.90 -1.24
C VAL A 80 -4.82 15.04 -2.53
N ALA A 81 -5.45 14.72 -3.64
CA ALA A 81 -4.85 14.75 -4.97
C ALA A 81 -4.10 16.06 -5.27
N GLY A 82 -2.85 15.93 -5.71
CA GLY A 82 -2.00 17.07 -6.05
C GLY A 82 -1.41 17.84 -4.87
N THR A 83 -1.60 17.38 -3.62
CA THR A 83 -0.96 17.95 -2.44
C THR A 83 0.32 17.19 -2.07
N PRO A 84 1.26 17.81 -1.34
CA PRO A 84 2.44 17.12 -0.84
C PRO A 84 2.14 15.87 0.00
N GLY A 85 1.01 15.84 0.73
CA GLY A 85 0.56 14.69 1.53
C GLY A 85 0.31 13.44 0.70
N ALA A 86 -0.23 13.61 -0.51
CA ALA A 86 -0.51 12.52 -1.45
C ALA A 86 0.73 12.04 -2.23
N GLU A 87 1.86 12.74 -2.16
CA GLU A 87 3.06 12.31 -2.84
C GLU A 87 3.79 11.20 -2.05
N TYR A 88 4.55 10.37 -2.76
CA TYR A 88 5.42 9.38 -2.12
C TYR A 88 6.41 10.04 -1.18
N HIS A 89 6.71 9.38 -0.08
CA HIS A 89 7.74 9.84 0.85
C HIS A 89 9.11 9.93 0.16
N SER A 90 9.87 10.98 0.45
CA SER A 90 11.13 11.31 -0.26
C SER A 90 12.24 10.25 -0.11
N ALA A 91 12.18 9.38 0.89
CA ALA A 91 13.11 8.26 1.06
C ALA A 91 12.76 7.06 0.15
N LEU A 92 11.57 7.04 -0.48
CA LEU A 92 11.23 6.04 -1.47
C LEU A 92 11.79 6.44 -2.83
N ASP A 93 12.64 5.61 -3.42
CA ASP A 93 13.18 5.81 -4.76
C ASP A 93 12.14 5.48 -5.82
N THR A 94 11.40 6.49 -6.25
CA THR A 94 10.32 6.32 -7.23
C THR A 94 10.79 5.94 -8.62
N SER A 95 12.09 6.06 -8.92
CA SER A 95 12.66 5.61 -10.21
C SER A 95 12.63 4.10 -10.38
N LEU A 96 12.46 3.36 -9.28
CA LEU A 96 12.35 1.89 -9.26
C LEU A 96 10.91 1.41 -9.49
N ILE A 97 9.92 2.31 -9.49
CA ILE A 97 8.50 1.99 -9.69
C ILE A 97 8.20 1.92 -11.18
N GLY A 98 7.78 0.74 -11.64
CA GLY A 98 7.41 0.51 -13.05
C GLY A 98 5.96 0.89 -13.36
N ILE A 99 5.03 0.68 -12.41
CA ILE A 99 3.59 0.95 -12.59
C ILE A 99 3.06 1.66 -11.35
N GLN A 100 2.32 2.74 -11.56
CA GLN A 100 1.65 3.47 -10.50
C GLN A 100 0.14 3.26 -10.57
N VAL A 101 -0.47 3.09 -9.39
CA VAL A 101 -1.91 2.89 -9.20
C VAL A 101 -2.42 3.99 -8.29
N ARG A 102 -3.55 4.60 -8.62
CA ARG A 102 -4.25 5.55 -7.77
C ARG A 102 -5.60 4.98 -7.36
N LYS A 103 -5.93 5.14 -6.09
CA LYS A 103 -7.19 4.69 -5.52
C LYS A 103 -7.83 5.79 -4.67
N GLY A 104 -9.11 5.64 -4.33
CA GLY A 104 -9.79 6.54 -3.42
C GLY A 104 -10.35 7.82 -4.05
N GLN A 105 -10.43 7.91 -5.38
CA GLN A 105 -11.03 9.07 -6.04
C GLN A 105 -12.55 9.09 -5.82
N GLY A 106 -13.01 9.94 -4.91
CA GLY A 106 -14.43 10.13 -4.57
C GLY A 106 -15.08 8.98 -3.78
N VAL A 107 -14.32 7.95 -3.38
CA VAL A 107 -14.80 6.77 -2.65
C VAL A 107 -13.79 6.34 -1.59
N PRO A 108 -14.21 5.62 -0.52
CA PRO A 108 -13.27 4.89 0.33
C PRO A 108 -12.52 3.84 -0.49
N ALA A 109 -11.23 3.66 -0.22
CA ALA A 109 -10.45 2.58 -0.80
C ALA A 109 -9.28 2.19 0.11
N TYR A 110 -9.02 0.89 0.22
CA TYR A 110 -7.92 0.35 1.01
C TYR A 110 -7.00 -0.50 0.15
N SER A 111 -7.57 -1.46 -0.59
CA SER A 111 -6.79 -2.36 -1.43
C SER A 111 -6.25 -1.66 -2.68
N ILE A 112 -5.02 -2.00 -3.10
CA ILE A 112 -4.47 -1.59 -4.41
C ILE A 112 -5.39 -2.04 -5.55
N PHE A 113 -6.18 -3.10 -5.36
CA PHE A 113 -7.11 -3.63 -6.37
C PHE A 113 -8.32 -2.73 -6.61
N GLU A 114 -8.60 -1.78 -5.71
CA GLU A 114 -9.66 -0.78 -5.86
C GLU A 114 -9.23 0.42 -6.73
N GLY A 115 -7.95 0.47 -7.10
CA GLY A 115 -7.38 1.52 -7.93
C GLY A 115 -7.18 1.14 -9.39
N THR A 116 -6.73 2.12 -10.15
CA THR A 116 -6.35 1.98 -11.57
C THR A 116 -5.03 2.68 -11.85
N THR A 117 -4.38 2.26 -12.92
CA THR A 117 -3.22 2.97 -13.48
C THR A 117 -3.65 4.30 -14.11
N ASP A 118 -2.70 5.14 -14.48
CA ASP A 118 -2.97 6.41 -15.17
C ASP A 118 -3.71 6.22 -16.52
N ASP A 119 -3.51 5.07 -17.16
CA ASP A 119 -4.22 4.69 -18.39
C ASP A 119 -5.59 4.02 -18.13
N GLY A 120 -6.01 3.92 -16.86
CA GLY A 120 -7.29 3.33 -16.46
C GLY A 120 -7.31 1.80 -16.41
N GLU A 121 -6.16 1.13 -16.52
CA GLU A 121 -6.09 -0.33 -16.40
C GLU A 121 -6.25 -0.75 -14.93
N THR A 122 -7.07 -1.77 -14.66
CA THR A 122 -7.24 -2.32 -13.31
C THR A 122 -6.05 -3.19 -12.91
N VAL A 123 -5.78 -3.31 -11.61
CA VAL A 123 -4.68 -4.15 -11.11
C VAL A 123 -4.80 -5.60 -11.57
N PRO A 124 -5.97 -6.27 -11.52
CA PRO A 124 -6.12 -7.61 -12.11
C PRO A 124 -5.71 -7.69 -13.58
N ALA A 125 -6.11 -6.70 -14.40
CA ALA A 125 -5.76 -6.69 -15.83
C ALA A 125 -4.24 -6.54 -16.04
N VAL A 126 -3.57 -5.67 -15.25
CA VAL A 126 -2.11 -5.53 -15.24
C VAL A 126 -1.44 -6.86 -14.92
N LEU A 127 -1.86 -7.51 -13.83
CA LEU A 127 -1.28 -8.77 -13.38
C LEU A 127 -1.46 -9.90 -14.41
N ASP A 128 -2.63 -9.98 -15.04
CA ASP A 128 -2.94 -10.98 -16.08
C ASP A 128 -2.13 -10.73 -17.34
N ARG A 129 -2.05 -9.47 -17.79
CA ARG A 129 -1.25 -9.08 -18.97
C ARG A 129 0.22 -9.40 -18.80
N LEU A 130 0.76 -9.15 -17.60
CA LEU A 130 2.16 -9.43 -17.25
C LEU A 130 2.39 -10.89 -16.86
N ARG A 131 1.33 -11.67 -16.66
CA ARG A 131 1.37 -13.07 -16.21
C ARG A 131 2.09 -13.22 -14.87
N VAL A 132 1.77 -12.33 -13.93
CA VAL A 132 2.36 -12.37 -12.59
C VAL A 132 1.90 -13.62 -11.86
N ASP A 133 2.86 -14.40 -11.35
CA ASP A 133 2.63 -15.62 -10.58
C ASP A 133 2.76 -15.40 -9.06
N THR A 134 3.71 -14.54 -8.68
CA THR A 134 4.07 -14.29 -7.27
C THR A 134 4.07 -12.81 -6.97
N ILE A 135 3.62 -12.44 -5.76
CA ILE A 135 3.55 -11.04 -5.31
C ILE A 135 4.14 -10.96 -3.90
N ASP A 136 5.19 -10.16 -3.75
CA ASP A 136 5.63 -9.72 -2.43
C ASP A 136 4.98 -8.36 -2.13
N VAL A 137 4.53 -8.15 -0.89
CA VAL A 137 3.83 -6.93 -0.46
C VAL A 137 4.62 -6.23 0.63
N VAL A 138 4.80 -4.92 0.48
CA VAL A 138 5.48 -4.01 1.42
C VAL A 138 4.71 -2.70 1.52
N GLY A 139 5.01 -1.85 2.50
CA GLY A 139 4.45 -0.50 2.62
C GLY A 139 3.57 -0.27 3.83
N LEU A 140 2.56 0.59 3.72
CA LEU A 140 1.76 1.16 4.80
C LEU A 140 0.26 1.03 4.52
N ALA A 141 -0.63 0.95 5.53
CA ALA A 141 -0.31 0.51 6.87
C ALA A 141 -0.63 -0.99 6.96
N THR A 142 0.14 -1.74 7.77
CA THR A 142 0.02 -3.20 7.92
C THR A 142 -1.42 -3.65 8.17
N ASP A 143 -2.11 -2.95 9.08
CA ASP A 143 -3.44 -3.26 9.59
C ASP A 143 -4.60 -2.74 8.70
N TYR A 144 -4.30 -2.01 7.62
CA TYR A 144 -5.28 -1.48 6.68
C TYR A 144 -4.95 -1.82 5.23
N CYS A 145 -4.29 -0.93 4.50
CA CYS A 145 -4.09 -1.07 3.05
C CYS A 145 -3.20 -2.26 2.68
N VAL A 146 -2.18 -2.58 3.49
CA VAL A 146 -1.33 -3.76 3.27
C VAL A 146 -2.16 -5.03 3.44
N LEU A 147 -2.93 -5.15 4.55
CA LEU A 147 -3.83 -6.29 4.78
C LEU A 147 -4.81 -6.46 3.63
N ALA A 148 -5.56 -5.40 3.28
CA ALA A 148 -6.56 -5.46 2.21
C ALA A 148 -5.94 -5.88 0.86
N SER A 149 -4.81 -5.27 0.50
CA SER A 149 -4.10 -5.57 -0.75
C SER A 149 -3.55 -7.00 -0.79
N ALA A 150 -3.00 -7.48 0.32
CA ALA A 150 -2.47 -8.83 0.40
C ALA A 150 -3.56 -9.90 0.31
N LEU A 151 -4.72 -9.68 0.96
CA LEU A 151 -5.87 -10.57 0.88
C LEU A 151 -6.45 -10.64 -0.54
N ASP A 152 -6.63 -9.49 -1.21
CA ASP A 152 -7.12 -9.46 -2.58
C ASP A 152 -6.14 -10.11 -3.56
N ALA A 153 -4.84 -9.87 -3.36
CA ALA A 153 -3.80 -10.53 -4.15
C ALA A 153 -3.87 -12.05 -4.02
N ALA A 154 -4.01 -12.58 -2.80
CA ALA A 154 -4.17 -14.02 -2.56
C ALA A 154 -5.50 -14.54 -3.14
N GLY A 155 -6.60 -13.77 -2.99
CA GLY A 155 -7.90 -14.08 -3.59
C GLY A 155 -7.88 -14.13 -5.12
N SER A 156 -6.91 -13.49 -5.77
CA SER A 156 -6.70 -13.55 -7.21
C SER A 156 -5.97 -14.82 -7.69
N GLY A 157 -5.63 -15.74 -6.77
CA GLY A 157 -5.02 -17.04 -7.08
C GLY A 157 -3.50 -17.00 -7.24
N ARG A 158 -2.84 -15.93 -6.82
CA ARG A 158 -1.39 -15.75 -6.87
C ARG A 158 -0.73 -16.15 -5.54
N HIS A 159 0.53 -16.54 -5.59
CA HIS A 159 1.30 -16.76 -4.37
C HIS A 159 1.72 -15.42 -3.78
N VAL A 160 1.34 -15.17 -2.53
CA VAL A 160 1.57 -13.87 -1.88
C VAL A 160 2.46 -14.04 -0.66
N SER A 161 3.44 -13.15 -0.53
CA SER A 161 4.24 -12.99 0.68
C SER A 161 4.18 -11.54 1.16
N VAL A 162 4.28 -11.34 2.48
CA VAL A 162 4.46 -10.01 3.08
C VAL A 162 5.85 -9.96 3.70
N LEU A 163 6.65 -8.97 3.32
CA LEU A 163 7.98 -8.75 3.89
C LEU A 163 7.82 -7.94 5.18
N THR A 164 7.79 -8.63 6.32
CA THR A 164 7.40 -8.05 7.62
C THR A 164 8.36 -6.99 8.15
N GLY A 165 9.60 -6.99 7.71
CA GLY A 165 10.56 -5.91 8.02
C GLY A 165 10.39 -4.65 7.17
N LEU A 166 9.50 -4.66 6.16
CA LEU A 166 9.24 -3.56 5.23
C LEU A 166 7.77 -3.12 5.24
N VAL A 167 7.08 -3.34 6.36
CA VAL A 167 5.73 -2.83 6.64
C VAL A 167 5.70 -2.16 8.01
N ALA A 168 4.83 -1.20 8.21
CA ALA A 168 4.53 -0.63 9.51
C ALA A 168 3.02 -0.37 9.63
N GLY A 169 2.48 -0.52 10.83
CA GLY A 169 1.05 -0.38 11.07
C GLY A 169 0.71 0.73 12.04
N VAL A 170 -0.57 1.08 12.10
CA VAL A 170 -1.09 2.18 12.92
C VAL A 170 -0.98 1.85 14.41
N ALA A 171 -1.26 0.60 14.79
CA ALA A 171 -1.15 0.16 16.17
C ALA A 171 -0.60 -1.28 16.26
N PRO A 172 0.17 -1.61 17.34
CA PRO A 172 0.77 -2.95 17.47
C PRO A 172 -0.27 -4.07 17.46
N ASP A 173 -1.33 -3.95 18.26
CA ASP A 173 -2.33 -5.02 18.42
C ASP A 173 -3.11 -5.29 17.12
N SER A 174 -3.48 -4.24 16.36
CA SER A 174 -4.15 -4.40 15.07
C SER A 174 -3.20 -4.91 13.99
N SER A 175 -1.93 -4.52 14.03
CA SER A 175 -0.90 -5.03 13.12
C SER A 175 -0.65 -6.51 13.33
N ASP A 176 -0.52 -6.97 14.58
CA ASP A 176 -0.36 -8.38 14.91
C ASP A 176 -1.58 -9.20 14.47
N ALA A 177 -2.79 -8.68 14.69
CA ALA A 177 -4.02 -9.32 14.24
C ALA A 177 -4.09 -9.39 12.70
N ALA A 178 -3.65 -8.34 11.98
CA ALA A 178 -3.59 -8.33 10.53
C ALA A 178 -2.60 -9.37 9.99
N LEU A 179 -1.39 -9.44 10.54
CA LEU A 179 -0.39 -10.45 10.17
C LEU A 179 -0.91 -11.87 10.43
N ALA A 180 -1.55 -12.10 11.57
CA ALA A 180 -2.16 -13.39 11.88
C ALA A 180 -3.27 -13.75 10.87
N THR A 181 -4.10 -12.79 10.46
CA THR A 181 -5.14 -12.97 9.44
C THR A 181 -4.53 -13.33 8.09
N MET A 182 -3.49 -12.63 7.66
CA MET A 182 -2.78 -12.92 6.42
C MET A 182 -2.20 -14.35 6.44
N ALA A 183 -1.54 -14.75 7.52
CA ALA A 183 -1.00 -16.10 7.66
C ALA A 183 -2.08 -17.19 7.61
N GLN A 184 -3.24 -16.96 8.24
CA GLN A 184 -4.37 -17.90 8.23
C GLN A 184 -4.98 -18.08 6.83
N THR A 185 -4.86 -17.09 5.96
CA THR A 185 -5.33 -17.17 4.56
C THR A 185 -4.28 -17.74 3.60
N GLY A 186 -3.14 -18.21 4.11
CA GLY A 186 -2.09 -18.84 3.31
C GLY A 186 -1.05 -17.88 2.74
N ILE A 187 -1.09 -16.61 3.14
CA ILE A 187 -0.06 -15.63 2.78
C ILE A 187 1.20 -15.93 3.60
N THR A 188 2.35 -15.98 2.96
CA THR A 188 3.63 -16.22 3.61
C THR A 188 4.14 -14.94 4.28
N LEU A 189 4.46 -15.01 5.57
CA LEU A 189 5.14 -13.92 6.26
C LEU A 189 6.65 -14.15 6.21
N VAL A 190 7.39 -13.24 5.59
CA VAL A 190 8.84 -13.32 5.43
C VAL A 190 9.49 -12.26 6.30
N SER A 191 10.27 -12.67 7.31
CA SER A 191 11.14 -11.72 8.00
C SER A 191 12.28 -11.34 7.02
N SER A 192 12.30 -10.10 6.55
CA SER A 192 13.46 -9.58 5.85
C SER A 192 14.58 -9.45 6.89
N GLU A 193 15.54 -10.35 6.88
CA GLU A 193 16.81 -10.04 7.50
C GLU A 193 17.45 -8.92 6.65
N ALA A 194 17.76 -7.80 7.29
CA ALA A 194 18.40 -6.65 6.70
C ALA A 194 19.80 -6.95 6.19
#